data_1f53267267cc820fd9acbff7f3b12c4b
#
_entry.id   1f53267267cc820fd9acbff7f3b12c4b
#
_cell.length_a   1.000
_cell.length_b   1.000
_cell.length_c   1.000
_cell.angle_alpha   90.00
_cell.angle_beta   90.00
_cell.angle_gamma   90.00
#
_symmetry.space_group_name_H-M   'P 1'
#
loop_
_entity.id
_entity.type
_entity.pdbx_description
1 polymer ?
#
loop_
_entity_poly.entity_id
_entity_poly.type
_entity_poly.pdbx_seq_one_letter_code
_entity_poly.pdbx_strand_id
1 'polypeptide(L)'
;MLIDYQNVSIYQAEKCVLQNVNFHVDEGEFAYLIGKVGSGKSSLLKTLYCELDLVEGETDKAEILGRDLKAIRRKDIPALRKEMGIIFQDFQLLHDRTVRKNFEFVLKATGWKNKKDRDKRIEEVLNEVGMIEKIDKMPHELSGGEQQRVAIARALLNTPKIIIADEPTGNLDPETASNIVSLLKDITKQGTAVVMTTHNIPMLDKFPGIVYRCKDGVLHDVTNEYNRIDLTEDGEEN
;
A
#
# COMPACT_ATOMS: atom_id res chain seq x y z
N MET A 1 -13.40 -2.71 9.97
CA MET A 1 -11.93 -2.79 10.14
C MET A 1 -11.37 -3.71 9.08
N LEU A 2 -10.39 -3.25 8.31
CA LEU A 2 -9.73 -4.03 7.26
C LEU A 2 -8.46 -4.71 7.76
N ILE A 3 -7.71 -4.05 8.66
CA ILE A 3 -6.58 -4.63 9.38
C ILE A 3 -6.87 -4.55 10.87
N ASP A 4 -6.68 -5.65 11.58
CA ASP A 4 -6.82 -5.73 13.03
C ASP A 4 -5.71 -6.63 13.60
N TYR A 5 -4.61 -6.01 13.99
CA TYR A 5 -3.50 -6.64 14.69
C TYR A 5 -3.51 -6.24 16.16
N GLN A 6 -3.44 -7.23 17.04
CA GLN A 6 -3.37 -7.04 18.49
C GLN A 6 -2.26 -7.91 19.04
N ASN A 7 -1.29 -7.27 19.68
CA ASN A 7 -0.14 -7.90 20.30
C ASN A 7 0.58 -8.88 19.36
N VAL A 8 0.95 -8.43 18.15
CA VAL A 8 1.59 -9.27 17.13
C VAL A 8 3.10 -9.13 17.22
N SER A 9 3.83 -10.24 17.26
CA SER A 9 5.29 -10.28 17.13
C SER A 9 5.68 -10.66 15.69
N ILE A 10 6.60 -9.88 15.10
CA ILE A 10 7.04 -10.05 13.72
C ILE A 10 8.53 -10.41 13.71
N TYR A 11 8.84 -11.52 13.06
CA TYR A 11 10.20 -12.05 12.94
C TYR A 11 10.70 -11.97 11.51
N GLN A 12 11.98 -11.72 11.35
CA GLN A 12 12.69 -11.91 10.10
C GLN A 12 13.79 -12.96 10.35
N ALA A 13 13.62 -14.14 9.81
CA ALA A 13 14.33 -15.34 10.22
C ALA A 13 14.16 -15.57 11.74
N GLU A 14 15.23 -15.64 12.50
CA GLU A 14 15.20 -15.86 13.96
C GLU A 14 15.16 -14.54 14.77
N LYS A 15 15.24 -13.38 14.12
CA LYS A 15 15.28 -12.09 14.79
C LYS A 15 13.88 -11.48 14.89
N CYS A 16 13.42 -11.20 16.13
CA CYS A 16 12.24 -10.37 16.34
C CYS A 16 12.57 -8.94 15.90
N VAL A 17 11.82 -8.43 14.92
CA VAL A 17 12.01 -7.08 14.37
C VAL A 17 10.98 -6.09 14.90
N LEU A 18 9.77 -6.54 15.22
CA LEU A 18 8.73 -5.79 15.90
C LEU A 18 8.02 -6.70 16.91
N GLN A 19 7.73 -6.19 18.09
CA GLN A 19 6.99 -6.89 19.14
C GLN A 19 5.79 -6.07 19.60
N ASN A 20 4.77 -6.74 20.12
CA ASN A 20 3.56 -6.13 20.66
C ASN A 20 2.90 -5.15 19.66
N VAL A 21 2.87 -5.51 18.38
CA VAL A 21 2.30 -4.66 17.33
C VAL A 21 0.78 -4.61 17.49
N ASN A 22 0.26 -3.39 17.68
CA ASN A 22 -1.15 -3.05 17.56
C ASN A 22 -1.31 -2.15 16.36
N PHE A 23 -2.01 -2.64 15.32
CA PHE A 23 -2.11 -1.95 14.04
C PHE A 23 -3.51 -2.10 13.46
N HIS A 24 -4.22 -1.00 13.29
CA HIS A 24 -5.61 -0.97 12.88
C HIS A 24 -5.78 -0.04 11.69
N VAL A 25 -6.54 -0.49 10.68
CA VAL A 25 -6.90 0.32 9.51
C VAL A 25 -8.33 -0.01 9.10
N ASP A 26 -9.14 1.02 8.92
CA ASP A 26 -10.51 0.91 8.43
C ASP A 26 -10.63 1.23 6.93
N GLU A 27 -11.82 1.02 6.38
CA GLU A 27 -12.13 1.29 4.98
C GLU A 27 -11.99 2.79 4.68
N GLY A 28 -11.37 3.13 3.55
CA GLY A 28 -11.14 4.51 3.14
C GLY A 28 -10.06 5.27 3.91
N GLU A 29 -9.40 4.63 4.87
CA GLU A 29 -8.33 5.27 5.63
C GLU A 29 -7.00 5.28 4.87
N PHE A 30 -6.20 6.30 5.16
CA PHE A 30 -4.81 6.42 4.71
C PHE A 30 -3.88 6.34 5.91
N ALA A 31 -3.13 5.25 6.02
CA ALA A 31 -2.19 5.01 7.10
C ALA A 31 -0.74 5.07 6.61
N TYR A 32 0.09 5.84 7.30
CA TYR A 32 1.53 5.90 7.10
C TYR A 32 2.25 5.01 8.10
N LEU A 33 3.24 4.26 7.62
CA LEU A 33 4.25 3.59 8.44
C LEU A 33 5.58 4.32 8.27
N ILE A 34 6.03 5.01 9.32
CA ILE A 34 7.29 5.77 9.32
C ILE A 34 8.32 5.12 10.23
N GLY A 35 9.59 5.47 10.04
CA GLY A 35 10.70 4.97 10.84
C GLY A 35 11.96 4.81 10.01
N LYS A 36 13.09 4.61 10.68
CA LYS A 36 14.40 4.44 10.04
C LYS A 36 14.42 3.21 9.13
N VAL A 37 15.36 3.17 8.18
CA VAL A 37 15.65 1.96 7.40
C VAL A 37 15.99 0.82 8.37
N GLY A 38 15.42 -0.37 8.13
CA GLY A 38 15.62 -1.54 9.00
C GLY A 38 14.78 -1.56 10.28
N SER A 39 13.84 -0.61 10.49
CA SER A 39 12.99 -0.58 11.69
C SER A 39 11.82 -1.56 11.68
N GLY A 40 11.66 -2.40 10.64
CA GLY A 40 10.61 -3.42 10.56
C GLY A 40 9.38 -3.03 9.71
N LYS A 41 9.33 -1.83 9.10
CA LYS A 41 8.18 -1.39 8.26
C LYS A 41 7.83 -2.38 7.16
N SER A 42 8.79 -2.72 6.29
CA SER A 42 8.57 -3.67 5.20
C SER A 42 8.26 -5.08 5.71
N SER A 43 8.80 -5.49 6.88
CA SER A 43 8.45 -6.77 7.50
C SER A 43 7.00 -6.78 7.95
N LEU A 44 6.50 -5.69 8.55
CA LEU A 44 5.08 -5.55 8.89
C LEU A 44 4.21 -5.63 7.64
N LEU A 45 4.55 -4.88 6.56
CA LEU A 45 3.79 -4.97 5.31
C LEU A 45 3.76 -6.39 4.75
N LYS A 46 4.88 -7.12 4.79
CA LYS A 46 4.99 -8.49 4.28
C LYS A 46 4.10 -9.49 5.00
N THR A 47 3.80 -9.27 6.28
CA THR A 47 2.83 -10.10 6.99
C THR A 47 1.42 -9.91 6.46
N LEU A 48 1.04 -8.67 6.08
CA LEU A 48 -0.31 -8.34 5.61
C LEU A 48 -0.72 -9.12 4.36
N TYR A 49 0.23 -9.38 3.45
CA TYR A 49 -0.02 -10.16 2.24
C TYR A 49 0.62 -11.56 2.26
N CYS A 50 0.96 -12.05 3.45
CA CYS A 50 1.46 -13.41 3.70
C CYS A 50 2.73 -13.76 2.90
N GLU A 51 3.66 -12.81 2.74
CA GLU A 51 5.04 -13.08 2.29
C GLU A 51 5.92 -13.45 3.48
N LEU A 52 5.59 -12.93 4.67
CA LEU A 52 6.23 -13.27 5.93
C LEU A 52 5.17 -13.89 6.85
N ASP A 53 5.45 -15.08 7.35
CA ASP A 53 4.57 -15.81 8.24
C ASP A 53 4.62 -15.21 9.67
N LEU A 54 3.51 -15.30 10.40
CA LEU A 54 3.43 -14.94 11.81
C LEU A 54 3.79 -16.14 12.68
N VAL A 55 4.43 -15.88 13.83
CA VAL A 55 4.81 -16.94 14.79
C VAL A 55 3.62 -17.26 15.69
N GLU A 56 3.27 -18.54 15.78
CA GLU A 56 2.28 -19.02 16.71
C GLU A 56 2.71 -18.79 18.19
N GLY A 57 1.75 -18.44 19.04
CA GLY A 57 1.98 -18.25 20.47
C GLY A 57 2.45 -16.86 20.90
N GLU A 58 2.85 -16.01 19.95
CA GLU A 58 3.28 -14.63 20.20
C GLU A 58 2.39 -13.59 19.47
N THR A 59 1.17 -13.98 19.18
CA THR A 59 0.19 -13.16 18.43
C THR A 59 -1.19 -13.43 18.99
N ASP A 60 -1.82 -12.41 19.57
CA ASP A 60 -3.18 -12.54 20.08
C ASP A 60 -4.18 -12.54 18.91
N LYS A 61 -4.15 -11.49 18.10
CA LYS A 61 -5.01 -11.36 16.92
C LYS A 61 -4.24 -10.81 15.73
N ALA A 62 -4.43 -11.42 14.56
CA ALA A 62 -3.91 -10.92 13.31
C ALA A 62 -4.88 -11.17 12.17
N GLU A 63 -5.74 -10.19 11.90
CA GLU A 63 -6.77 -10.28 10.87
C GLU A 63 -6.54 -9.24 9.76
N ILE A 64 -6.76 -9.64 8.51
CA ILE A 64 -6.87 -8.74 7.37
C ILE A 64 -8.02 -9.15 6.46
N LEU A 65 -8.86 -8.20 6.06
CA LEU A 65 -10.03 -8.42 5.22
C LEU A 65 -10.93 -9.56 5.77
N GLY A 66 -11.05 -9.63 7.10
CA GLY A 66 -11.84 -10.66 7.81
C GLY A 66 -11.25 -12.06 7.80
N ARG A 67 -9.95 -12.21 7.46
CA ARG A 67 -9.24 -13.50 7.51
C ARG A 67 -8.19 -13.49 8.61
N ASP A 68 -8.22 -14.51 9.45
CA ASP A 68 -7.20 -14.77 10.48
C ASP A 68 -5.91 -15.27 9.80
N LEU A 69 -4.85 -14.48 9.88
CA LEU A 69 -3.56 -14.79 9.26
C LEU A 69 -2.80 -15.92 9.99
N LYS A 70 -3.13 -16.18 11.25
CA LYS A 70 -2.55 -17.32 11.99
C LYS A 70 -3.06 -18.67 11.47
N ALA A 71 -4.30 -18.69 10.98
CA ALA A 71 -4.97 -19.89 10.49
C ALA A 71 -5.04 -19.98 8.97
N ILE A 72 -4.54 -18.99 8.24
CA ILE A 72 -4.65 -18.95 6.77
C ILE A 72 -3.83 -20.08 6.13
N ARG A 73 -4.47 -20.84 5.25
CA ARG A 73 -3.78 -21.90 4.52
C ARG A 73 -3.15 -21.36 3.24
N ARG A 74 -2.01 -21.88 2.83
CA ARG A 74 -1.30 -21.44 1.61
C ARG A 74 -2.19 -21.39 0.37
N LYS A 75 -3.15 -22.31 0.23
CA LYS A 75 -4.09 -22.32 -0.90
C LYS A 75 -5.09 -21.17 -0.90
N ASP A 76 -5.32 -20.51 0.24
CA ASP A 76 -6.29 -19.42 0.41
C ASP A 76 -5.61 -18.03 0.23
N ILE A 77 -4.27 -17.97 0.29
CA ILE A 77 -3.47 -16.73 0.11
C ILE A 77 -3.72 -16.06 -1.25
N PRO A 78 -3.79 -16.75 -2.39
CA PRO A 78 -4.09 -16.09 -3.67
C PRO A 78 -5.45 -15.37 -3.68
N ALA A 79 -6.46 -15.92 -3.00
CA ALA A 79 -7.76 -15.28 -2.89
C ALA A 79 -7.70 -14.01 -2.01
N LEU A 80 -6.92 -14.03 -0.93
CA LEU A 80 -6.64 -12.85 -0.12
C LEU A 80 -5.93 -11.77 -0.94
N ARG A 81 -4.82 -12.12 -1.61
CA ARG A 81 -4.02 -11.17 -2.41
C ARG A 81 -4.79 -10.57 -3.57
N LYS A 82 -5.81 -11.25 -4.10
CA LYS A 82 -6.69 -10.71 -5.15
C LYS A 82 -7.52 -9.50 -4.67
N GLU A 83 -7.83 -9.42 -3.37
CA GLU A 83 -8.56 -8.31 -2.77
C GLU A 83 -7.65 -7.15 -2.34
N MET A 84 -6.34 -7.25 -2.62
CA MET A 84 -5.32 -6.27 -2.29
C MET A 84 -4.65 -5.73 -3.53
N GLY A 85 -4.26 -4.45 -3.49
CA GLY A 85 -3.27 -3.86 -4.39
C GLY A 85 -1.91 -3.83 -3.70
N ILE A 86 -0.84 -4.26 -4.38
CA ILE A 86 0.51 -4.18 -3.82
C ILE A 86 1.36 -3.32 -4.74
N ILE A 87 2.01 -2.30 -4.17
CA ILE A 87 2.88 -1.36 -4.87
C ILE A 87 4.27 -1.47 -4.24
N PHE A 88 5.28 -1.74 -5.06
CA PHE A 88 6.66 -1.88 -4.65
C PHE A 88 7.49 -0.65 -5.02
N GLN A 89 8.57 -0.41 -4.30
CA GLN A 89 9.49 0.71 -4.52
C GLN A 89 10.14 0.68 -5.92
N ASP A 90 10.41 -0.52 -6.46
CA ASP A 90 11.07 -0.76 -7.75
C ASP A 90 10.07 -1.03 -8.88
N PHE A 91 8.81 -0.63 -8.72
CA PHE A 91 7.66 -0.76 -9.63
C PHE A 91 7.29 -2.22 -9.97
N GLN A 92 8.24 -3.13 -10.04
CA GLN A 92 8.10 -4.56 -10.42
C GLN A 92 7.23 -4.79 -11.66
N LEU A 93 7.45 -3.98 -12.69
CA LEU A 93 6.86 -4.19 -14.01
C LEU A 93 7.65 -5.25 -14.77
N LEU A 94 6.94 -6.07 -15.53
CA LEU A 94 7.56 -7.08 -16.40
C LEU A 94 8.16 -6.37 -17.62
N HIS A 95 9.50 -6.33 -17.69
CA HIS A 95 10.25 -5.54 -18.66
C HIS A 95 10.22 -6.09 -20.10
N ASP A 96 9.82 -7.36 -20.28
CA ASP A 96 9.74 -8.07 -21.55
C ASP A 96 8.43 -7.83 -22.30
N ARG A 97 7.54 -6.98 -21.75
CA ARG A 97 6.21 -6.75 -22.32
C ARG A 97 5.67 -5.34 -22.06
N THR A 98 4.74 -4.92 -22.92
CA THR A 98 4.08 -3.62 -22.83
C THR A 98 3.23 -3.47 -21.56
N VAL A 99 2.81 -2.23 -21.24
CA VAL A 99 1.86 -1.94 -20.16
C VAL A 99 0.60 -2.79 -20.29
N ARG A 100 -0.02 -2.83 -21.47
CA ARG A 100 -1.20 -3.68 -21.74
C ARG A 100 -0.96 -5.14 -21.36
N LYS A 101 0.16 -5.71 -21.81
CA LYS A 101 0.50 -7.12 -21.54
C LYS A 101 0.84 -7.39 -20.07
N ASN A 102 1.42 -6.43 -19.37
CA ASN A 102 1.59 -6.48 -17.91
C ASN A 102 0.23 -6.66 -17.21
N PHE A 103 -0.76 -5.87 -17.60
CA PHE A 103 -2.09 -5.88 -16.99
C PHE A 103 -2.89 -7.12 -17.38
N GLU A 104 -2.83 -7.53 -18.67
CA GLU A 104 -3.42 -8.79 -19.12
C GLU A 104 -2.90 -10.00 -18.34
N PHE A 105 -1.61 -10.01 -18.03
CA PHE A 105 -1.00 -11.07 -17.23
C PHE A 105 -1.66 -11.20 -15.86
N VAL A 106 -1.81 -10.07 -15.14
CA VAL A 106 -2.44 -10.03 -13.81
C VAL A 106 -3.91 -10.45 -13.89
N LEU A 107 -4.69 -9.89 -14.82
CA LEU A 107 -6.11 -10.21 -14.95
C LEU A 107 -6.33 -11.69 -15.31
N LYS A 108 -5.51 -12.27 -16.17
CA LYS A 108 -5.57 -13.71 -16.49
C LYS A 108 -5.25 -14.56 -15.25
N ALA A 109 -4.20 -14.20 -14.50
CA ALA A 109 -3.79 -14.90 -13.29
C ALA A 109 -4.86 -14.84 -12.20
N THR A 110 -5.64 -13.74 -12.15
CA THR A 110 -6.72 -13.53 -11.17
C THR A 110 -8.09 -14.02 -11.66
N GLY A 111 -8.15 -14.71 -12.82
CA GLY A 111 -9.33 -15.45 -13.26
C GLY A 111 -10.27 -14.69 -14.21
N TRP A 112 -9.86 -13.56 -14.76
CA TRP A 112 -10.66 -12.84 -15.77
C TRP A 112 -10.62 -13.57 -17.13
N LYS A 113 -11.67 -14.28 -17.47
CA LYS A 113 -11.74 -15.12 -18.68
C LYS A 113 -12.05 -14.34 -19.95
N ASN A 114 -12.96 -13.37 -19.89
CA ASN A 114 -13.43 -12.63 -21.04
C ASN A 114 -12.40 -11.58 -21.46
N LYS A 115 -12.03 -11.57 -22.75
CA LYS A 115 -11.06 -10.61 -23.31
C LYS A 115 -11.62 -9.18 -23.28
N LYS A 116 -12.89 -8.98 -23.66
CA LYS A 116 -13.51 -7.65 -23.71
C LYS A 116 -13.55 -7.01 -22.33
N ASP A 117 -13.87 -7.79 -21.28
CA ASP A 117 -13.89 -7.28 -19.89
C ASP A 117 -12.49 -6.90 -19.42
N ARG A 118 -11.46 -7.68 -19.79
CA ARG A 118 -10.07 -7.33 -19.48
C ARG A 118 -9.64 -6.04 -20.18
N ASP A 119 -9.90 -5.93 -21.49
CA ASP A 119 -9.55 -4.75 -22.28
C ASP A 119 -10.21 -3.50 -21.69
N LYS A 120 -11.49 -3.56 -21.38
CA LYS A 120 -12.25 -2.48 -20.74
C LYS A 120 -11.64 -2.10 -19.38
N ARG A 121 -11.35 -3.09 -18.52
CA ARG A 121 -10.78 -2.84 -17.19
C ARG A 121 -9.39 -2.20 -17.28
N ILE A 122 -8.56 -2.62 -18.20
CA ILE A 122 -7.23 -2.04 -18.46
C ILE A 122 -7.37 -0.56 -18.83
N GLU A 123 -8.28 -0.23 -19.74
CA GLU A 123 -8.52 1.15 -20.16
C GLU A 123 -9.05 2.01 -19.00
N GLU A 124 -9.98 1.49 -18.20
CA GLU A 124 -10.51 2.18 -17.02
C GLU A 124 -9.41 2.58 -16.05
N VAL A 125 -8.58 1.62 -15.59
CA VAL A 125 -7.53 1.91 -14.59
C VAL A 125 -6.41 2.79 -15.15
N LEU A 126 -6.09 2.68 -16.45
CA LEU A 126 -5.11 3.57 -17.08
C LEU A 126 -5.62 4.99 -17.23
N ASN A 127 -6.91 5.17 -17.52
CA ASN A 127 -7.54 6.49 -17.51
C ASN A 127 -7.54 7.11 -16.10
N GLU A 128 -7.84 6.31 -15.07
CA GLU A 128 -7.87 6.76 -13.66
C GLU A 128 -6.53 7.35 -13.21
N VAL A 129 -5.41 6.78 -13.68
CA VAL A 129 -4.06 7.27 -13.35
C VAL A 129 -3.48 8.20 -14.43
N GLY A 130 -4.22 8.53 -15.50
CA GLY A 130 -3.78 9.41 -16.58
C GLY A 130 -2.70 8.80 -17.47
N MET A 131 -2.73 7.47 -17.71
CA MET A 131 -1.69 6.73 -18.45
C MET A 131 -2.20 5.99 -19.69
N ILE A 132 -3.42 6.28 -20.15
CA ILE A 132 -4.02 5.56 -21.29
C ILE A 132 -3.17 5.67 -22.57
N GLU A 133 -2.56 6.83 -22.82
CA GLU A 133 -1.70 7.06 -23.99
C GLU A 133 -0.40 6.22 -23.98
N LYS A 134 -0.08 5.62 -22.85
CA LYS A 134 1.12 4.80 -22.66
C LYS A 134 0.84 3.29 -22.68
N ILE A 135 -0.37 2.88 -23.02
CA ILE A 135 -0.84 1.49 -22.92
C ILE A 135 0.01 0.49 -23.72
N ASP A 136 0.55 0.89 -24.86
CA ASP A 136 1.37 0.04 -25.73
C ASP A 136 2.89 0.26 -25.54
N LYS A 137 3.28 1.12 -24.56
CA LYS A 137 4.68 1.37 -24.22
C LYS A 137 5.29 0.22 -23.42
N MET A 138 6.60 0.04 -23.57
CA MET A 138 7.41 -0.84 -22.73
C MET A 138 7.81 -0.09 -21.45
N PRO A 139 8.03 -0.78 -20.32
CA PRO A 139 8.45 -0.11 -19.06
C PRO A 139 9.67 0.79 -19.20
N HIS A 140 10.67 0.41 -19.99
CA HIS A 140 11.89 1.21 -20.21
C HIS A 140 11.66 2.47 -21.04
N GLU A 141 10.51 2.63 -21.68
CA GLU A 141 10.12 3.85 -22.40
C GLU A 141 9.40 4.87 -21.48
N LEU A 142 9.17 4.51 -20.22
CA LEU A 142 8.45 5.31 -19.22
C LEU A 142 9.42 5.97 -18.24
N SER A 143 9.15 7.20 -17.85
CA SER A 143 9.82 7.84 -16.72
C SER A 143 9.49 7.10 -15.40
N GLY A 144 10.26 7.34 -14.33
CA GLY A 144 9.99 6.74 -13.02
C GLY A 144 8.59 7.05 -12.48
N GLY A 145 8.13 8.29 -12.62
CA GLY A 145 6.77 8.69 -12.23
C GLY A 145 5.67 8.01 -13.06
N GLU A 146 5.91 7.84 -14.38
CA GLU A 146 5.00 7.10 -15.25
C GLU A 146 4.96 5.61 -14.90
N GLN A 147 6.12 5.00 -14.62
CA GLN A 147 6.18 3.60 -14.16
C GLN A 147 5.42 3.42 -12.84
N GLN A 148 5.53 4.37 -11.91
CA GLN A 148 4.80 4.33 -10.65
C GLN A 148 3.29 4.46 -10.85
N ARG A 149 2.83 5.37 -11.71
CA ARG A 149 1.39 5.45 -12.07
C ARG A 149 0.89 4.16 -12.68
N VAL A 150 1.67 3.52 -13.55
CA VAL A 150 1.35 2.21 -14.13
C VAL A 150 1.32 1.12 -13.03
N ALA A 151 2.24 1.13 -12.06
CA ALA A 151 2.22 0.20 -10.93
C ALA A 151 0.97 0.39 -10.05
N ILE A 152 0.54 1.64 -9.83
CA ILE A 152 -0.72 1.95 -9.13
C ILE A 152 -1.92 1.43 -9.92
N ALA A 153 -2.01 1.70 -11.23
CA ALA A 153 -3.09 1.19 -12.07
C ALA A 153 -3.15 -0.35 -12.06
N ARG A 154 -1.99 -1.02 -12.06
CA ARG A 154 -1.90 -2.48 -11.90
C ARG A 154 -2.49 -2.95 -10.56
N ALA A 155 -2.21 -2.23 -9.49
CA ALA A 155 -2.75 -2.54 -8.17
C ALA A 155 -4.28 -2.40 -8.12
N LEU A 156 -4.87 -1.50 -8.91
CA LEU A 156 -6.32 -1.24 -8.99
C LEU A 156 -7.10 -2.27 -9.83
N LEU A 157 -6.45 -3.12 -10.62
CA LEU A 157 -7.09 -4.01 -11.60
C LEU A 157 -8.24 -4.86 -11.02
N ASN A 158 -8.08 -5.40 -9.83
CA ASN A 158 -9.07 -6.25 -9.17
C ASN A 158 -9.98 -5.48 -8.20
N THR A 159 -10.04 -4.16 -8.27
CA THR A 159 -10.84 -3.30 -7.38
C THR A 159 -10.55 -3.64 -5.91
N PRO A 160 -9.30 -3.41 -5.44
CA PRO A 160 -8.87 -3.83 -4.12
C PRO A 160 -9.60 -3.06 -3.01
N LYS A 161 -9.78 -3.70 -1.87
CA LYS A 161 -10.27 -3.04 -0.65
C LYS A 161 -9.18 -2.28 0.08
N ILE A 162 -7.93 -2.68 -0.15
CA ILE A 162 -6.75 -2.08 0.47
C ILE A 162 -5.56 -2.09 -0.50
N ILE A 163 -4.79 -1.01 -0.50
CA ILE A 163 -3.50 -0.90 -1.19
C ILE A 163 -2.39 -0.89 -0.13
N ILE A 164 -1.40 -1.75 -0.33
CA ILE A 164 -0.18 -1.83 0.49
C ILE A 164 0.97 -1.33 -0.38
N ALA A 165 1.57 -0.19 0.02
CA ALA A 165 2.61 0.49 -0.75
C ALA A 165 3.91 0.59 0.05
N ASP A 166 4.96 -0.12 -0.39
CA ASP A 166 6.27 -0.07 0.24
C ASP A 166 7.14 0.97 -0.45
N GLU A 167 7.37 2.11 0.22
CA GLU A 167 8.12 3.28 -0.25
C GLU A 167 7.81 3.70 -1.71
N PRO A 168 6.54 3.91 -2.08
CA PRO A 168 6.13 4.11 -3.47
C PRO A 168 6.67 5.42 -4.08
N THR A 169 7.29 6.28 -3.31
CA THR A 169 7.85 7.57 -3.73
C THR A 169 9.36 7.66 -3.56
N GLY A 170 10.01 6.60 -3.08
CA GLY A 170 11.42 6.62 -2.68
C GLY A 170 12.41 6.95 -3.81
N ASN A 171 12.04 6.66 -5.06
CA ASN A 171 12.88 6.87 -6.25
C ASN A 171 12.42 8.05 -7.13
N LEU A 172 11.54 8.92 -6.60
CA LEU A 172 10.92 10.00 -7.36
C LEU A 172 11.39 11.38 -6.84
N ASP A 173 11.40 12.37 -7.73
CA ASP A 173 11.58 13.75 -7.33
C ASP A 173 10.40 14.24 -6.45
N PRO A 174 10.58 15.32 -5.66
CA PRO A 174 9.57 15.77 -4.69
C PRO A 174 8.22 16.13 -5.31
N GLU A 175 8.19 16.70 -6.51
CA GLU A 175 6.95 17.08 -7.19
C GLU A 175 6.19 15.83 -7.65
N THR A 176 6.87 14.91 -8.33
CA THR A 176 6.31 13.63 -8.76
C THR A 176 5.85 12.80 -7.57
N ALA A 177 6.63 12.76 -6.48
CA ALA A 177 6.25 12.08 -5.24
C ALA A 177 4.95 12.64 -4.65
N SER A 178 4.81 13.98 -4.61
CA SER A 178 3.59 14.64 -4.16
C SER A 178 2.36 14.26 -5.02
N ASN A 179 2.53 14.21 -6.34
CA ASN A 179 1.48 13.82 -7.27
C ASN A 179 1.05 12.35 -7.08
N ILE A 180 1.99 11.47 -6.77
CA ILE A 180 1.71 10.05 -6.46
C ILE A 180 0.91 9.92 -5.16
N VAL A 181 1.31 10.64 -4.10
CA VAL A 181 0.56 10.58 -2.83
C VAL A 181 -0.83 11.18 -2.98
N SER A 182 -0.97 12.28 -3.73
CA SER A 182 -2.28 12.87 -4.06
C SER A 182 -3.19 11.85 -4.75
N LEU A 183 -2.67 11.13 -5.75
CA LEU A 183 -3.40 10.07 -6.45
C LEU A 183 -3.86 8.96 -5.49
N LEU A 184 -2.97 8.49 -4.61
CA LEU A 184 -3.32 7.49 -3.60
C LEU A 184 -4.37 8.01 -2.60
N LYS A 185 -4.31 9.29 -2.23
CA LYS A 185 -5.34 9.95 -1.42
C LYS A 185 -6.70 10.02 -2.12
N ASP A 186 -6.72 10.28 -3.41
CA ASP A 186 -7.98 10.31 -4.17
C ASP A 186 -8.62 8.91 -4.26
N ILE A 187 -7.80 7.86 -4.33
CA ILE A 187 -8.26 6.47 -4.27
C ILE A 187 -8.94 6.16 -2.92
N THR A 188 -8.45 6.70 -1.79
CA THR A 188 -9.11 6.46 -0.49
C THR A 188 -10.49 7.09 -0.40
N LYS A 189 -10.74 8.19 -1.09
CA LYS A 189 -12.08 8.81 -1.15
C LYS A 189 -13.13 7.92 -1.82
N GLN A 190 -12.69 6.91 -2.57
CA GLN A 190 -13.54 5.91 -3.20
C GLN A 190 -13.77 4.67 -2.32
N GLY A 191 -13.25 4.67 -1.09
CA GLY A 191 -13.43 3.61 -0.11
C GLY A 191 -12.26 2.61 0.00
N THR A 192 -11.30 2.62 -0.92
CA THR A 192 -10.09 1.77 -0.82
C THR A 192 -9.16 2.32 0.27
N ALA A 193 -8.79 1.50 1.26
CA ALA A 193 -7.78 1.92 2.24
C ALA A 193 -6.37 1.89 1.63
N VAL A 194 -5.46 2.73 2.15
CA VAL A 194 -4.04 2.74 1.74
C VAL A 194 -3.15 2.66 2.97
N VAL A 195 -2.21 1.71 2.97
CA VAL A 195 -1.11 1.63 3.92
C VAL A 195 0.18 1.90 3.15
N MET A 196 0.89 2.94 3.53
CA MET A 196 2.09 3.40 2.82
C MET A 196 3.28 3.53 3.77
N THR A 197 4.41 2.88 3.47
CA THR A 197 5.66 3.20 4.15
C THR A 197 6.30 4.43 3.53
N THR A 198 6.90 5.28 4.34
CA THR A 198 7.67 6.43 3.88
C THR A 198 8.70 6.87 4.92
N HIS A 199 9.75 7.50 4.46
CA HIS A 199 10.71 8.25 5.27
C HIS A 199 10.64 9.78 4.99
N ASN A 200 9.75 10.20 4.09
CA ASN A 200 9.53 11.60 3.74
C ASN A 200 8.48 12.22 4.68
N ILE A 201 8.94 12.73 5.84
CA ILE A 201 8.07 13.32 6.86
C ILE A 201 7.29 14.54 6.37
N PRO A 202 7.88 15.50 5.60
CA PRO A 202 7.14 16.64 5.05
C PRO A 202 5.90 16.26 4.22
N MET A 203 5.84 15.03 3.70
CA MET A 203 4.69 14.54 2.96
C MET A 203 3.46 14.36 3.85
N LEU A 204 3.65 14.06 5.14
CA LEU A 204 2.57 13.85 6.10
C LEU A 204 1.82 15.16 6.40
N ASP A 205 2.55 16.28 6.49
CA ASP A 205 1.96 17.60 6.70
C ASP A 205 1.05 18.02 5.54
N LYS A 206 1.50 17.70 4.31
CA LYS A 206 0.75 18.01 3.09
C LYS A 206 -0.46 17.07 2.88
N PHE A 207 -0.34 15.83 3.30
CA PHE A 207 -1.36 14.79 3.12
C PHE A 207 -1.64 14.08 4.45
N PRO A 208 -2.42 14.69 5.35
CA PRO A 208 -2.71 14.12 6.67
C PRO A 208 -3.32 12.72 6.61
N GLY A 209 -3.02 11.88 7.59
CA GLY A 209 -3.52 10.52 7.72
C GLY A 209 -3.20 9.94 9.09
N ILE A 210 -3.52 8.66 9.27
CA ILE A 210 -3.10 7.92 10.47
C ILE A 210 -1.60 7.67 10.37
N VAL A 211 -0.86 7.88 11.45
CA VAL A 211 0.61 7.75 11.43
C VAL A 211 1.08 6.77 12.50
N TYR A 212 1.69 5.68 12.05
CA TYR A 212 2.36 4.72 12.91
C TYR A 212 3.87 4.83 12.75
N ARG A 213 4.61 4.85 13.87
CA ARG A 213 6.08 4.91 13.88
C ARG A 213 6.68 3.61 14.38
N CYS A 214 7.49 2.98 13.53
CA CYS A 214 8.36 1.85 13.93
C CYS A 214 9.64 2.39 14.57
N LYS A 215 9.81 2.18 15.88
CA LYS A 215 10.98 2.61 16.64
C LYS A 215 11.31 1.58 17.73
N ASP A 216 12.59 1.25 17.86
CA ASP A 216 13.13 0.38 18.92
C ASP A 216 12.41 -0.99 19.04
N GLY A 217 11.98 -1.55 17.89
CA GLY A 217 11.27 -2.83 17.84
C GLY A 217 9.78 -2.75 18.22
N VAL A 218 9.20 -1.54 18.32
CA VAL A 218 7.79 -1.33 18.68
C VAL A 218 7.11 -0.44 17.64
N LEU A 219 5.81 -0.64 17.43
CA LEU A 219 4.95 0.21 16.62
C LEU A 219 4.17 1.16 17.53
N HIS A 220 4.33 2.47 17.32
CA HIS A 220 3.63 3.51 18.08
C HIS A 220 2.63 4.23 17.16
N ASP A 221 1.39 4.40 17.62
CA ASP A 221 0.48 5.37 17.02
C ASP A 221 0.92 6.78 17.42
N VAL A 222 1.30 7.56 16.43
CA VAL A 222 1.77 8.94 16.61
C VAL A 222 0.94 9.94 15.80
N THR A 223 -0.27 9.55 15.44
CA THR A 223 -1.19 10.34 14.60
C THR A 223 -1.37 11.77 15.14
N ASN A 224 -1.53 11.91 16.46
CA ASN A 224 -1.71 13.22 17.10
C ASN A 224 -0.45 14.11 17.07
N GLU A 225 0.74 13.56 16.80
CA GLU A 225 1.96 14.35 16.66
C GLU A 225 2.02 15.06 15.30
N TYR A 226 1.37 14.50 14.26
CA TYR A 226 1.41 14.97 12.88
C TYR A 226 0.12 15.65 12.41
N ASN A 227 -1.02 15.37 13.04
CA ASN A 227 -2.30 15.98 12.69
C ASN A 227 -2.71 17.06 13.68
N ARG A 228 -1.77 17.80 14.25
CA ARG A 228 -2.09 19.00 15.05
C ARG A 228 -2.69 20.03 14.11
N ILE A 229 -4.00 20.23 14.20
CA ILE A 229 -4.67 21.42 13.68
C ILE A 229 -4.17 22.56 14.59
N ASP A 230 -3.43 23.52 14.04
CA ASP A 230 -3.17 24.78 14.72
C ASP A 230 -4.50 25.52 14.90
N LEU A 231 -5.15 25.34 16.04
CA LEU A 231 -6.36 26.06 16.43
C LEU A 231 -6.04 27.50 16.89
N THR A 232 -4.84 28.01 16.57
CA THR A 232 -4.36 29.31 17.05
C THR A 232 -4.48 30.45 16.02
N GLU A 233 -5.08 30.24 14.84
CA GLU A 233 -5.26 31.32 13.86
C GLU A 233 -6.66 31.91 13.74
N ASP A 234 -7.60 31.62 14.65
CA ASP A 234 -8.91 32.32 14.67
C ASP A 234 -9.16 32.95 16.04
N GLY A 235 -8.59 34.12 16.28
CA GLY A 235 -8.96 34.88 17.49
C GLY A 235 -8.03 36.01 17.90
N GLU A 236 -7.84 37.00 17.03
CA GLU A 236 -7.60 38.38 17.49
C GLU A 236 -7.76 39.37 16.31
N GLU A 237 -8.99 39.63 15.94
CA GLU A 237 -9.36 40.94 15.37
C GLU A 237 -10.30 41.61 16.40
N ASN A 238 -9.74 42.55 17.12
CA ASN A 238 -10.45 43.69 17.74
C ASN A 238 -9.60 44.95 17.59
#